data_e136ba4183f7e6ec012286646c30c718
#
_entry.id   e136ba4183f7e6ec012286646c30c718
#
_cell.length_a   1.000
_cell.length_b   1.000
_cell.length_c   1.000
_cell.angle_alpha   90.00
_cell.angle_beta   90.00
_cell.angle_gamma   90.00
#
_symmetry.space_group_name_H-M   'P 1'
#
loop_
_entity.id
_entity.type
_entity.pdbx_description
1 polymer ?
#
loop_
_entity_poly.entity_id
_entity_poly.type
_entity_poly.pdbx_seq_one_letter_code
_entity_poly.pdbx_strand_id
1 'polypeptide(L)'
;MKKCFSFLLALTLMLAVCAAASAETITLKIAHNYDFVTIPNSVIAAADRLNERYAAEGKDIKIEFETDYQRIDWGEYGQNLIFAYKNGDCPDIFSVSDVPTMAAVGMLLDLSDLNQDAFVDGAFTSFTVDGVPYAMPFDLPVRVIYYNKQVLVNYGWTMEEAEALPAKVAAGEFTWEDFVQLCTDVKNAGACTWGLCHRPGSGNDFLDVMRTLGGRYYDENGTLVFNEEGVKRFFQFIYDAANTLEITPHDLSQQGWPAINKMAGDGTSFAYYGPIYSSTYVANAVEKDPQTFADDVAFMMFPVSQYNDKPFVIAGPQGMGICSSTKYPE
;
A
#
# COMPACT_ATOMS: atom_id res chain seq x y z
N MET A 1 5.58 32.34 -67.26
CA MET A 1 4.60 31.38 -66.71
C MET A 1 5.22 30.05 -66.31
N LYS A 2 6.09 29.42 -67.11
CA LYS A 2 6.70 28.10 -66.70
C LYS A 2 7.56 28.10 -65.43
N LYS A 3 8.27 29.21 -65.09
CA LYS A 3 9.10 29.30 -63.89
C LYS A 3 8.30 29.52 -62.62
N CYS A 4 7.13 30.17 -62.66
CA CYS A 4 6.24 30.32 -61.51
C CYS A 4 5.54 29.00 -61.12
N PHE A 5 5.23 28.17 -62.14
CA PHE A 5 4.58 26.87 -61.91
C PHE A 5 5.53 25.85 -61.24
N SER A 6 6.84 25.88 -61.60
CA SER A 6 7.84 25.02 -60.96
C SER A 6 8.12 25.42 -59.51
N PHE A 7 8.04 26.70 -59.17
CA PHE A 7 8.23 27.18 -57.80
C PHE A 7 7.03 26.85 -56.92
N LEU A 8 5.80 26.94 -57.44
CA LEU A 8 4.59 26.55 -56.75
C LEU A 8 4.53 25.05 -56.49
N LEU A 9 4.96 24.24 -57.46
CA LEU A 9 5.02 22.77 -57.33
C LEU A 9 6.09 22.33 -56.33
N ALA A 10 7.24 23.03 -56.26
CA ALA A 10 8.28 22.76 -55.26
C ALA A 10 7.83 23.19 -53.85
N LEU A 11 7.08 24.29 -53.75
CA LEU A 11 6.55 24.76 -52.47
C LEU A 11 5.41 23.85 -51.97
N THR A 12 4.56 23.31 -52.86
CA THR A 12 3.53 22.32 -52.49
C THR A 12 4.13 20.95 -52.18
N LEU A 13 5.23 20.54 -52.83
CA LEU A 13 5.97 19.33 -52.43
C LEU A 13 6.70 19.51 -51.10
N MET A 14 7.29 20.69 -50.78
CA MET A 14 7.86 20.97 -49.44
C MET A 14 6.78 21.05 -48.38
N LEU A 15 5.60 21.59 -48.65
CA LEU A 15 4.46 21.58 -47.72
C LEU A 15 3.82 20.21 -47.58
N ALA A 16 3.91 19.32 -48.56
CA ALA A 16 3.44 17.94 -48.47
C ALA A 16 4.42 17.02 -47.74
N VAL A 17 5.72 17.37 -47.65
CA VAL A 17 6.73 16.66 -46.84
C VAL A 17 6.69 17.14 -45.39
N CYS A 18 6.08 18.30 -45.11
CA CYS A 18 5.66 18.74 -43.81
C CYS A 18 4.26 18.21 -43.42
N ALA A 19 3.69 17.24 -44.13
CA ALA A 19 2.62 16.41 -43.57
C ALA A 19 3.23 15.68 -42.38
N ALA A 20 2.91 16.19 -41.23
CA ALA A 20 3.35 15.67 -39.95
C ALA A 20 3.38 14.14 -40.00
N ALA A 21 4.55 13.55 -39.92
CA ALA A 21 4.64 12.20 -39.45
C ALA A 21 3.89 12.21 -38.13
N SER A 22 2.67 11.69 -38.09
CA SER A 22 1.95 11.56 -36.83
C SER A 22 2.78 10.60 -35.99
N ALA A 23 3.14 11.02 -34.80
CA ALA A 23 3.87 10.18 -33.87
C ALA A 23 3.24 8.78 -33.86
N GLU A 24 4.05 7.73 -33.90
CA GLU A 24 3.57 6.38 -33.71
C GLU A 24 2.98 6.29 -32.31
N THR A 25 1.67 6.10 -32.20
CA THR A 25 1.02 5.97 -30.90
C THR A 25 1.06 4.51 -30.47
N ILE A 26 1.77 4.26 -29.38
CA ILE A 26 1.80 2.97 -28.70
C ILE A 26 0.75 3.03 -27.59
N THR A 27 -0.29 2.20 -27.70
CA THR A 27 -1.30 2.08 -26.64
C THR A 27 -0.99 0.85 -25.82
N LEU A 28 -0.69 1.06 -24.51
CA LEU A 28 -0.46 0.02 -23.54
C LEU A 28 -1.72 -0.20 -22.70
N LYS A 29 -2.04 -1.45 -22.40
CA LYS A 29 -3.11 -1.80 -21.47
C LYS A 29 -2.56 -1.87 -20.05
N ILE A 30 -3.17 -1.12 -19.13
CA ILE A 30 -2.83 -1.16 -17.71
C ILE A 30 -4.02 -1.63 -16.88
N ALA A 31 -3.83 -2.68 -16.07
CA ALA A 31 -4.86 -3.23 -15.19
C ALA A 31 -4.50 -3.07 -13.70
N HIS A 32 -5.48 -2.76 -12.89
CA HIS A 32 -5.32 -2.59 -11.45
C HIS A 32 -6.57 -3.03 -10.70
N ASN A 33 -6.36 -3.74 -9.57
CA ASN A 33 -7.46 -4.19 -8.73
C ASN A 33 -7.59 -3.32 -7.50
N TYR A 34 -8.12 -2.10 -7.67
CA TYR A 34 -8.53 -1.26 -6.53
C TYR A 34 -9.18 0.06 -6.96
N ASP A 35 -9.91 0.71 -6.02
CA ASP A 35 -10.42 2.08 -6.22
C ASP A 35 -9.32 3.16 -6.19
N PHE A 36 -8.15 2.83 -5.61
CA PHE A 36 -7.01 3.74 -5.59
C PHE A 36 -6.23 3.64 -6.87
N VAL A 37 -6.51 4.55 -7.74
CA VAL A 37 -5.80 4.72 -9.01
C VAL A 37 -4.47 5.47 -8.86
N THR A 38 -3.99 5.71 -7.65
CA THR A 38 -2.73 6.44 -7.41
C THR A 38 -1.53 5.73 -8.03
N ILE A 39 -1.43 4.40 -7.87
CA ILE A 39 -0.33 3.61 -8.44
C ILE A 39 -0.38 3.62 -9.96
N PRO A 40 -1.47 3.17 -10.64
CA PRO A 40 -1.52 3.22 -12.09
C PRO A 40 -1.43 4.66 -12.65
N ASN A 41 -1.99 5.65 -11.99
CA ASN A 41 -1.83 7.05 -12.40
C ASN A 41 -0.37 7.53 -12.30
N SER A 42 0.42 7.00 -11.38
CA SER A 42 1.85 7.30 -11.30
C SER A 42 2.62 6.72 -12.51
N VAL A 43 2.24 5.54 -13.00
CA VAL A 43 2.77 4.96 -14.24
C VAL A 43 2.40 5.82 -15.44
N ILE A 44 1.14 6.23 -15.55
CA ILE A 44 0.66 7.11 -16.63
C ILE A 44 1.42 8.45 -16.60
N ALA A 45 1.56 9.09 -15.45
CA ALA A 45 2.32 10.32 -15.30
C ALA A 45 3.83 10.16 -15.62
N ALA A 46 4.40 8.97 -15.40
CA ALA A 46 5.77 8.67 -15.82
C ALA A 46 5.88 8.58 -17.35
N ALA A 47 4.89 7.98 -18.01
CA ALA A 47 4.84 7.93 -19.46
C ALA A 47 4.63 9.32 -20.09
N ASP A 48 3.88 10.22 -19.48
CA ASP A 48 3.75 11.60 -19.95
C ASP A 48 5.13 12.29 -19.96
N ARG A 49 5.92 12.14 -18.89
CA ARG A 49 7.31 12.65 -18.86
C ARG A 49 8.21 11.97 -19.90
N LEU A 50 7.99 10.69 -20.18
CA LEU A 50 8.71 9.97 -21.22
C LEU A 50 8.34 10.49 -22.61
N ASN A 51 7.08 10.76 -22.87
CA ASN A 51 6.58 11.37 -24.09
C ASN A 51 7.21 12.76 -24.33
N GLU A 52 7.29 13.59 -23.29
CA GLU A 52 7.97 14.90 -23.36
C GLU A 52 9.45 14.74 -23.73
N ARG A 53 10.13 13.75 -23.12
CA ARG A 53 11.55 13.45 -23.42
C ARG A 53 11.71 12.95 -24.85
N TYR A 54 10.86 12.05 -25.33
CA TYR A 54 10.88 11.56 -26.72
C TYR A 54 10.68 12.68 -27.72
N ALA A 55 9.72 13.58 -27.48
CA ALA A 55 9.52 14.75 -28.32
C ALA A 55 10.76 15.67 -28.36
N ALA A 56 11.41 15.89 -27.20
CA ALA A 56 12.64 16.69 -27.11
C ALA A 56 13.82 16.03 -27.85
N GLU A 57 13.88 14.69 -27.85
CA GLU A 57 14.88 13.90 -28.58
C GLU A 57 14.55 13.74 -30.08
N GLY A 58 13.43 14.27 -30.57
CA GLY A 58 12.96 14.14 -31.94
C GLY A 58 12.49 12.74 -32.33
N LYS A 59 12.09 11.94 -31.33
CA LYS A 59 11.48 10.61 -31.54
C LYS A 59 9.97 10.80 -31.76
N ASP A 60 9.48 10.28 -32.89
CA ASP A 60 8.06 10.28 -33.25
C ASP A 60 7.30 9.12 -32.58
N ILE A 61 7.39 9.03 -31.25
CA ILE A 61 6.72 8.00 -30.44
C ILE A 61 5.88 8.70 -29.37
N LYS A 62 4.64 8.23 -29.19
CA LYS A 62 3.74 8.64 -28.11
C LYS A 62 3.18 7.42 -27.42
N ILE A 63 3.32 7.35 -26.11
CA ILE A 63 2.74 6.28 -25.26
C ILE A 63 1.41 6.78 -24.71
N GLU A 64 0.36 5.98 -24.86
CA GLU A 64 -0.96 6.19 -24.28
C GLU A 64 -1.41 4.93 -23.53
N PHE A 65 -2.37 5.07 -22.61
CA PHE A 65 -2.88 3.93 -21.83
C PHE A 65 -4.36 3.70 -22.06
N GLU A 66 -4.72 2.41 -22.20
CA GLU A 66 -6.05 1.90 -21.96
C GLU A 66 -6.09 1.31 -20.53
N THR A 67 -7.02 1.77 -19.70
CA THR A 67 -7.08 1.41 -18.28
C THR A 67 -8.19 0.41 -17.99
N ASP A 68 -7.89 -0.65 -17.24
CA ASP A 68 -8.86 -1.60 -16.68
C ASP A 68 -8.71 -1.65 -15.16
N TYR A 69 -9.62 -0.96 -14.46
CA TYR A 69 -9.61 -0.89 -13.00
C TYR A 69 -10.79 -1.69 -12.45
N GLN A 70 -10.46 -2.72 -11.68
CA GLN A 70 -11.42 -3.67 -11.12
C GLN A 70 -11.44 -3.56 -9.59
N ARG A 71 -12.59 -3.89 -9.00
CA ARG A 71 -12.76 -4.00 -7.56
C ARG A 71 -13.37 -5.35 -7.23
N ILE A 72 -12.53 -6.36 -7.17
CA ILE A 72 -12.88 -7.74 -6.90
C ILE A 72 -11.92 -8.33 -5.86
N ASP A 73 -12.15 -9.55 -5.42
CA ASP A 73 -11.20 -10.26 -4.57
C ASP A 73 -9.83 -10.40 -5.25
N TRP A 74 -8.74 -10.23 -4.49
CA TRP A 74 -7.39 -10.29 -5.06
C TRP A 74 -7.03 -11.64 -5.66
N GLY A 75 -7.55 -12.73 -5.08
CA GLY A 75 -7.36 -14.07 -5.64
C GLY A 75 -8.11 -14.24 -6.96
N GLU A 76 -9.34 -13.74 -7.06
CA GLU A 76 -10.11 -13.71 -8.30
C GLU A 76 -9.43 -12.86 -9.37
N TYR A 77 -8.94 -11.67 -9.01
CA TYR A 77 -8.20 -10.80 -9.91
C TYR A 77 -6.95 -11.50 -10.48
N GLY A 78 -6.15 -12.15 -9.62
CA GLY A 78 -4.97 -12.89 -10.06
C GLY A 78 -5.31 -14.05 -11.01
N GLN A 79 -6.39 -14.77 -10.73
CA GLN A 79 -6.87 -15.85 -11.62
C GLN A 79 -7.33 -15.30 -12.98
N ASN A 80 -8.05 -14.17 -12.99
CA ASN A 80 -8.51 -13.54 -14.22
C ASN A 80 -7.32 -13.09 -15.10
N LEU A 81 -6.26 -12.53 -14.49
CA LEU A 81 -5.03 -12.19 -15.21
C LEU A 81 -4.34 -13.43 -15.82
N ILE A 82 -4.25 -14.53 -15.07
CA ILE A 82 -3.67 -15.78 -15.58
C ILE A 82 -4.49 -16.34 -16.75
N PHE A 83 -5.83 -16.25 -16.67
CA PHE A 83 -6.70 -16.66 -17.77
C PHE A 83 -6.53 -15.74 -19.00
N ALA A 84 -6.46 -14.43 -18.79
CA ALA A 84 -6.21 -13.47 -19.88
C ALA A 84 -4.87 -13.76 -20.57
N TYR A 85 -3.81 -14.01 -19.77
CA TYR A 85 -2.49 -14.40 -20.32
C TYR A 85 -2.55 -15.67 -21.19
N LYS A 86 -3.20 -16.73 -20.68
CA LYS A 86 -3.33 -17.98 -21.43
C LYS A 86 -4.14 -17.84 -22.72
N ASN A 87 -5.06 -16.88 -22.77
CA ASN A 87 -5.88 -16.57 -23.94
C ASN A 87 -5.22 -15.54 -24.89
N GLY A 88 -4.04 -15.01 -24.55
CA GLY A 88 -3.33 -14.01 -25.36
C GLY A 88 -3.93 -12.60 -25.28
N ASP A 89 -4.68 -12.29 -24.22
CA ASP A 89 -5.30 -10.97 -23.95
C ASP A 89 -4.83 -10.40 -22.61
N CYS A 90 -3.59 -10.68 -22.21
CA CYS A 90 -3.00 -10.12 -21.02
C CYS A 90 -2.79 -8.61 -21.15
N PRO A 91 -3.14 -7.79 -20.13
CA PRO A 91 -2.71 -6.39 -20.13
C PRO A 91 -1.18 -6.30 -20.10
N ASP A 92 -0.62 -5.21 -20.68
CA ASP A 92 0.83 -5.02 -20.74
C ASP A 92 1.43 -4.80 -19.35
N ILE A 93 0.74 -4.02 -18.51
CA ILE A 93 1.15 -3.68 -17.14
C ILE A 93 -0.01 -3.97 -16.21
N PHE A 94 0.26 -4.58 -15.07
CA PHE A 94 -0.80 -4.89 -14.09
C PHE A 94 -0.27 -4.97 -12.65
N SER A 95 -1.12 -4.68 -11.69
CA SER A 95 -0.80 -4.93 -10.28
C SER A 95 -0.71 -6.44 -10.02
N VAL A 96 0.36 -6.86 -9.36
CA VAL A 96 0.59 -8.28 -9.06
C VAL A 96 -0.14 -8.70 -7.78
N SER A 97 -0.68 -9.92 -7.78
CA SER A 97 -1.35 -10.49 -6.59
C SER A 97 -0.56 -11.63 -5.95
N ASP A 98 -0.01 -12.54 -6.76
CA ASP A 98 0.75 -13.73 -6.35
C ASP A 98 1.89 -13.93 -7.35
N VAL A 99 3.02 -13.27 -7.07
CA VAL A 99 4.18 -13.30 -7.98
C VAL A 99 4.72 -14.70 -8.20
N PRO A 100 4.89 -15.58 -7.18
CA PRO A 100 5.35 -16.95 -7.42
C PRO A 100 4.47 -17.72 -8.41
N THR A 101 3.16 -17.67 -8.24
CA THR A 101 2.23 -18.36 -9.16
C THR A 101 2.25 -17.74 -10.56
N MET A 102 2.26 -16.40 -10.66
CA MET A 102 2.32 -15.69 -11.95
C MET A 102 3.64 -15.96 -12.69
N ALA A 103 4.76 -15.98 -11.98
CA ALA A 103 6.08 -16.33 -12.55
C ALA A 103 6.12 -17.79 -13.00
N ALA A 104 5.58 -18.72 -12.19
CA ALA A 104 5.57 -20.15 -12.53
C ALA A 104 4.79 -20.48 -13.83
N VAL A 105 3.76 -19.68 -14.16
CA VAL A 105 3.05 -19.81 -15.45
C VAL A 105 3.70 -19.01 -16.59
N GLY A 106 4.81 -18.32 -16.34
CA GLY A 106 5.60 -17.59 -17.31
C GLY A 106 4.98 -16.27 -17.78
N MET A 107 4.00 -15.71 -17.05
CA MET A 107 3.31 -14.50 -17.49
C MET A 107 4.04 -13.19 -17.17
N LEU A 108 5.02 -13.21 -16.26
CA LEU A 108 5.75 -12.04 -15.83
C LEU A 108 7.07 -11.90 -16.62
N LEU A 109 7.40 -10.67 -17.00
CA LEU A 109 8.68 -10.32 -17.58
C LEU A 109 9.76 -10.33 -16.49
N ASP A 110 10.95 -10.84 -16.83
CA ASP A 110 12.16 -10.74 -16.01
C ASP A 110 12.61 -9.27 -15.95
N LEU A 111 12.75 -8.73 -14.74
CA LEU A 111 13.17 -7.35 -14.49
C LEU A 111 14.59 -7.25 -13.93
N SER A 112 15.45 -8.24 -14.16
CA SER A 112 16.84 -8.27 -13.66
C SER A 112 17.67 -7.08 -14.14
N ASP A 113 17.34 -6.49 -15.29
CA ASP A 113 18.02 -5.32 -15.84
C ASP A 113 17.57 -4.00 -15.20
N LEU A 114 16.53 -4.04 -14.33
CA LEU A 114 16.07 -2.84 -13.63
C LEU A 114 17.11 -2.40 -12.58
N ASN A 115 17.42 -1.10 -12.58
CA ASN A 115 18.29 -0.54 -11.54
C ASN A 115 17.59 -0.57 -10.18
N GLN A 116 17.99 -1.51 -9.32
CA GLN A 116 17.44 -1.70 -7.99
C GLN A 116 18.04 -0.74 -6.93
N ASP A 117 19.17 -0.07 -7.22
CA ASP A 117 19.85 0.84 -6.28
C ASP A 117 19.02 2.08 -5.92
N ALA A 118 17.99 2.38 -6.72
CA ALA A 118 17.03 3.47 -6.46
C ALA A 118 15.98 3.13 -5.40
N PHE A 119 15.92 1.89 -4.94
CA PHE A 119 14.92 1.39 -4.02
C PHE A 119 15.54 1.11 -2.65
N VAL A 120 14.71 1.13 -1.61
CA VAL A 120 15.15 0.76 -0.27
C VAL A 120 15.45 -0.74 -0.21
N ASP A 121 16.40 -1.11 0.65
CA ASP A 121 16.79 -2.52 0.85
C ASP A 121 15.56 -3.39 1.18
N GLY A 122 15.49 -4.54 0.51
CA GLY A 122 14.41 -5.50 0.71
C GLY A 122 13.11 -5.20 -0.03
N ALA A 123 12.98 -4.08 -0.75
CA ALA A 123 11.76 -3.73 -1.49
C ALA A 123 11.33 -4.80 -2.49
N PHE A 124 12.28 -5.48 -3.12
CA PHE A 124 12.01 -6.53 -4.10
C PHE A 124 11.79 -7.92 -3.50
N THR A 125 11.97 -8.12 -2.19
CA THR A 125 11.93 -9.45 -1.57
C THR A 125 10.65 -10.23 -1.90
N SER A 126 9.49 -9.58 -1.86
CA SER A 126 8.20 -10.20 -2.18
C SER A 126 7.95 -10.40 -3.68
N PHE A 127 8.77 -9.82 -4.52
CA PHE A 127 8.64 -9.83 -5.99
C PHE A 127 9.72 -10.64 -6.68
N THR A 128 10.61 -11.28 -5.91
CA THR A 128 11.72 -12.08 -6.40
C THR A 128 11.43 -13.56 -6.24
N VAL A 129 11.56 -14.32 -7.30
CA VAL A 129 11.43 -15.78 -7.33
C VAL A 129 12.71 -16.36 -7.91
N ASP A 130 13.35 -17.27 -7.18
CA ASP A 130 14.62 -17.90 -7.57
C ASP A 130 15.73 -16.90 -7.97
N GLY A 131 15.76 -15.75 -7.31
CA GLY A 131 16.72 -14.67 -7.55
C GLY A 131 16.37 -13.72 -8.69
N VAL A 132 15.26 -13.92 -9.39
CA VAL A 132 14.78 -13.08 -10.49
C VAL A 132 13.66 -12.16 -10.00
N PRO A 133 13.77 -10.83 -10.12
CA PRO A 133 12.70 -9.88 -9.83
C PRO A 133 11.68 -9.87 -10.98
N TYR A 134 10.39 -9.98 -10.64
CA TYR A 134 9.29 -10.05 -11.59
C TYR A 134 8.28 -8.92 -11.49
N ALA A 135 8.39 -8.06 -10.49
CA ALA A 135 7.56 -6.89 -10.37
C ALA A 135 8.35 -5.72 -9.77
N MET A 136 7.97 -4.52 -10.14
CA MET A 136 8.52 -3.29 -9.59
C MET A 136 7.72 -2.88 -8.36
N PRO A 137 8.36 -2.71 -7.18
CA PRO A 137 7.69 -2.18 -5.99
C PRO A 137 7.31 -0.71 -6.19
N PHE A 138 6.09 -0.36 -5.82
CA PHE A 138 5.56 1.01 -5.90
C PHE A 138 5.50 1.70 -4.55
N ASP A 139 5.13 0.96 -3.53
CA ASP A 139 5.05 1.45 -2.17
C ASP A 139 5.45 0.35 -1.16
N LEU A 140 5.69 0.78 0.06
CA LEU A 140 5.96 -0.08 1.21
C LEU A 140 5.06 0.35 2.36
N PRO A 141 3.74 0.12 2.28
CA PRO A 141 2.84 0.53 3.33
C PRO A 141 3.13 -0.23 4.61
N VAL A 142 3.62 0.51 5.59
CA VAL A 142 3.84 0.02 6.95
C VAL A 142 2.52 0.06 7.74
N ARG A 143 2.42 -0.74 8.80
CA ARG A 143 1.34 -0.66 9.76
C ARG A 143 1.76 0.22 10.91
N VAL A 144 0.78 0.96 11.41
CA VAL A 144 0.96 1.90 12.51
C VAL A 144 -0.21 1.79 13.48
N ILE A 145 -0.04 2.32 14.66
CA ILE A 145 -1.12 2.53 15.61
C ILE A 145 -1.53 3.99 15.52
N TYR A 146 -2.73 4.24 14.98
CA TYR A 146 -3.38 5.55 15.07
C TYR A 146 -3.93 5.72 16.47
N TYR A 147 -3.91 6.94 16.98
CA TYR A 147 -4.55 7.28 18.24
C TYR A 147 -5.15 8.69 18.19
N ASN A 148 -6.27 8.85 18.86
CA ASN A 148 -6.95 10.13 18.96
C ASN A 148 -6.38 10.94 20.12
N LYS A 149 -5.72 12.07 19.82
CA LYS A 149 -5.09 12.96 20.79
C LYS A 149 -6.11 13.59 21.74
N GLN A 150 -7.32 13.88 21.22
CA GLN A 150 -8.36 14.50 22.05
C GLN A 150 -8.86 13.55 23.14
N VAL A 151 -8.84 12.22 22.89
CA VAL A 151 -9.14 11.22 23.94
C VAL A 151 -8.13 11.31 25.08
N LEU A 152 -6.83 11.49 24.78
CA LEU A 152 -5.79 11.68 25.79
C LEU A 152 -5.99 12.99 26.57
N VAL A 153 -6.36 14.08 25.87
CA VAL A 153 -6.67 15.37 26.54
C VAL A 153 -7.89 15.22 27.45
N ASN A 154 -8.93 14.53 27.03
CA ASN A 154 -10.12 14.26 27.85
C ASN A 154 -9.80 13.37 29.06
N TYR A 155 -8.79 12.51 28.93
CA TYR A 155 -8.28 11.68 30.04
C TYR A 155 -7.43 12.46 31.04
N GLY A 156 -6.90 13.64 30.63
CA GLY A 156 -6.13 14.52 31.50
C GLY A 156 -4.69 14.79 31.09
N TRP A 157 -4.28 14.33 29.90
CA TRP A 157 -2.99 14.71 29.33
C TRP A 157 -3.05 16.12 28.74
N THR A 158 -1.93 16.78 28.62
CA THR A 158 -1.80 17.96 27.77
C THR A 158 -1.68 17.53 26.29
N MET A 159 -1.99 18.44 25.37
CA MET A 159 -1.80 18.17 23.93
C MET A 159 -0.32 17.88 23.62
N GLU A 160 0.61 18.60 24.27
CA GLU A 160 2.05 18.38 24.13
C GLU A 160 2.48 16.94 24.54
N GLU A 161 1.93 16.44 25.64
CA GLU A 161 2.17 15.05 26.06
C GLU A 161 1.60 14.03 25.07
N ALA A 162 0.42 14.31 24.52
CA ALA A 162 -0.19 13.46 23.49
C ALA A 162 0.64 13.46 22.22
N GLU A 163 1.16 14.60 21.77
CA GLU A 163 2.01 14.74 20.58
C GLU A 163 3.40 14.13 20.77
N ALA A 164 3.89 14.05 22.01
CA ALA A 164 5.18 13.44 22.32
C ALA A 164 5.16 11.90 22.34
N LEU A 165 3.98 11.27 22.31
CA LEU A 165 3.85 9.81 22.43
C LEU A 165 4.63 9.02 21.37
N PRO A 166 4.61 9.39 20.07
CA PRO A 166 5.41 8.68 19.06
C PRO A 166 6.92 8.71 19.32
N ALA A 167 7.44 9.81 19.87
CA ALA A 167 8.85 9.92 20.23
C ALA A 167 9.21 9.00 21.42
N LYS A 168 8.34 8.88 22.41
CA LYS A 168 8.51 7.93 23.54
C LYS A 168 8.52 6.48 23.05
N VAL A 169 7.62 6.13 22.12
CA VAL A 169 7.60 4.82 21.48
C VAL A 169 8.91 4.54 20.74
N ALA A 170 9.37 5.49 19.92
CA ALA A 170 10.63 5.36 19.18
C ALA A 170 11.85 5.23 20.08
N ALA A 171 11.84 5.87 21.26
CA ALA A 171 12.89 5.76 22.26
C ALA A 171 12.81 4.46 23.12
N GLY A 172 11.75 3.67 22.98
CA GLY A 172 11.51 2.48 23.80
C GLY A 172 11.05 2.82 25.23
N GLU A 173 10.64 4.08 25.47
CA GLU A 173 10.16 4.58 26.78
C GLU A 173 8.66 4.32 27.00
N PHE A 174 7.98 3.79 26.00
CA PHE A 174 6.57 3.42 26.03
C PHE A 174 6.44 2.05 25.35
N THR A 175 6.03 1.06 26.11
CA THR A 175 5.98 -0.34 25.70
C THR A 175 4.59 -0.76 25.23
N TRP A 176 4.47 -1.98 24.67
CA TRP A 176 3.18 -2.57 24.34
C TRP A 176 2.29 -2.75 25.58
N GLU A 177 2.89 -3.11 26.70
CA GLU A 177 2.21 -3.25 27.98
C GLU A 177 1.63 -1.90 28.45
N ASP A 178 2.41 -0.81 28.30
CA ASP A 178 1.94 0.56 28.60
C ASP A 178 0.81 0.97 27.64
N PHE A 179 0.91 0.60 26.37
CA PHE A 179 -0.15 0.86 25.40
C PHE A 179 -1.47 0.17 25.76
N VAL A 180 -1.42 -1.12 26.11
CA VAL A 180 -2.63 -1.88 26.50
C VAL A 180 -3.21 -1.32 27.82
N GLN A 181 -2.34 -0.93 28.76
CA GLN A 181 -2.77 -0.27 30.00
C GLN A 181 -3.44 1.08 29.69
N LEU A 182 -2.84 1.91 28.83
CA LEU A 182 -3.41 3.20 28.44
C LEU A 182 -4.78 3.04 27.74
N CYS A 183 -4.92 2.07 26.83
CA CYS A 183 -6.21 1.73 26.23
C CYS A 183 -7.28 1.40 27.29
N THR A 184 -6.89 0.68 28.34
CA THR A 184 -7.76 0.30 29.45
C THR A 184 -8.13 1.51 30.30
N ASP A 185 -7.15 2.36 30.61
CA ASP A 185 -7.34 3.53 31.48
C ASP A 185 -8.23 4.59 30.85
N VAL A 186 -8.01 4.95 29.58
CA VAL A 186 -8.84 5.95 28.88
C VAL A 186 -10.28 5.48 28.72
N LYS A 187 -10.49 4.18 28.45
CA LYS A 187 -11.82 3.58 28.38
C LYS A 187 -12.50 3.60 29.75
N ASN A 188 -11.83 3.17 30.81
CA ASN A 188 -12.39 3.11 32.15
C ASN A 188 -12.67 4.50 32.75
N ALA A 189 -11.91 5.52 32.34
CA ALA A 189 -12.16 6.91 32.68
C ALA A 189 -13.34 7.53 31.91
N GLY A 190 -13.87 6.82 30.91
CA GLY A 190 -14.96 7.32 30.05
C GLY A 190 -14.50 8.36 29.05
N ALA A 191 -13.20 8.46 28.76
CA ALA A 191 -12.65 9.37 27.75
C ALA A 191 -12.96 8.89 26.32
N CYS A 192 -13.21 7.60 26.15
CA CYS A 192 -13.68 6.96 24.92
C CYS A 192 -14.57 5.76 25.25
N THR A 193 -15.28 5.23 24.24
CA THR A 193 -16.09 4.02 24.39
C THR A 193 -15.21 2.76 24.38
N TRP A 194 -14.23 2.74 23.46
CA TRP A 194 -13.32 1.61 23.24
C TRP A 194 -11.86 2.07 23.33
N GLY A 195 -11.02 1.30 24.00
CA GLY A 195 -9.60 1.56 24.04
C GLY A 195 -8.90 1.27 22.72
N LEU A 196 -9.39 0.27 21.98
CA LEU A 196 -8.75 -0.22 20.76
C LEU A 196 -9.78 -0.74 19.77
N CYS A 197 -9.68 -0.35 18.52
CA CYS A 197 -10.32 -1.05 17.41
C CYS A 197 -9.29 -1.52 16.37
N HIS A 198 -9.69 -2.46 15.53
CA HIS A 198 -8.85 -3.06 14.50
C HIS A 198 -9.72 -3.58 13.35
N ARG A 199 -9.11 -4.16 12.33
CA ARG A 199 -9.81 -4.76 11.20
C ARG A 199 -10.81 -5.85 11.63
N PRO A 200 -11.89 -6.07 10.87
CA PRO A 200 -12.92 -7.04 11.24
C PRO A 200 -12.54 -8.50 10.98
N GLY A 201 -11.56 -8.75 10.12
CA GLY A 201 -11.13 -10.10 9.72
C GLY A 201 -9.62 -10.28 9.79
N SER A 202 -9.14 -11.43 9.35
CA SER A 202 -7.70 -11.74 9.27
C SER A 202 -6.94 -10.74 8.39
N GLY A 203 -5.67 -10.51 8.67
CA GLY A 203 -4.81 -9.67 7.86
C GLY A 203 -3.48 -9.33 8.50
N ASN A 204 -2.63 -8.66 7.72
CA ASN A 204 -1.25 -8.41 8.09
C ASN A 204 -1.07 -7.58 9.37
N ASP A 205 -2.06 -6.76 9.74
CA ASP A 205 -2.03 -5.97 10.98
C ASP A 205 -1.85 -6.85 12.23
N PHE A 206 -2.44 -8.05 12.22
CA PHE A 206 -2.28 -9.01 13.30
C PHE A 206 -0.89 -9.66 13.36
N LEU A 207 -0.18 -9.68 12.23
CA LEU A 207 1.19 -10.16 12.18
C LEU A 207 2.13 -9.24 12.97
N ASP A 208 1.94 -7.91 12.87
CA ASP A 208 2.70 -6.94 13.66
C ASP A 208 2.44 -7.14 15.15
N VAL A 209 1.18 -7.30 15.56
CA VAL A 209 0.81 -7.58 16.97
C VAL A 209 1.44 -8.90 17.43
N MET A 210 1.33 -9.98 16.64
CA MET A 210 1.92 -11.26 16.99
C MET A 210 3.44 -11.16 17.13
N ARG A 211 4.11 -10.40 16.26
CA ARG A 211 5.54 -10.16 16.32
C ARG A 211 5.93 -9.35 17.57
N THR A 212 5.17 -8.32 17.90
CA THR A 212 5.35 -7.54 19.14
C THR A 212 5.27 -8.45 20.37
N LEU A 213 4.39 -9.44 20.36
CA LEU A 213 4.25 -10.46 21.40
C LEU A 213 5.28 -11.62 21.31
N GLY A 214 6.36 -11.41 20.55
CA GLY A 214 7.48 -12.34 20.44
C GLY A 214 7.24 -13.50 19.46
N GLY A 215 6.20 -13.43 18.62
CA GLY A 215 5.99 -14.39 17.55
C GLY A 215 7.08 -14.31 16.49
N ARG A 216 7.37 -15.42 15.84
CA ARG A 216 8.32 -15.53 14.72
C ARG A 216 7.65 -16.25 13.58
N TYR A 217 7.95 -15.82 12.36
CA TYR A 217 7.44 -16.44 11.13
C TYR A 217 8.50 -17.28 10.43
N TYR A 218 9.77 -16.89 10.59
CA TYR A 218 10.91 -17.55 9.96
C TYR A 218 11.99 -17.85 11.01
N ASP A 219 12.71 -18.92 10.81
CA ASP A 219 13.94 -19.21 11.52
C ASP A 219 15.13 -18.41 10.97
N GLU A 220 16.34 -18.69 11.50
CA GLU A 220 17.57 -18.03 11.08
C GLU A 220 17.97 -18.34 9.62
N ASN A 221 17.41 -19.39 9.03
CA ASN A 221 17.66 -19.81 7.67
C ASN A 221 16.59 -19.31 6.69
N GLY A 222 15.61 -18.51 7.16
CA GLY A 222 14.50 -18.03 6.35
C GLY A 222 13.40 -19.07 6.11
N THR A 223 13.40 -20.19 6.84
CA THR A 223 12.36 -21.21 6.74
C THR A 223 11.15 -20.81 7.58
N LEU A 224 9.95 -20.96 7.01
CA LEU A 224 8.70 -20.70 7.71
C LEU A 224 8.56 -21.61 8.93
N VAL A 225 8.28 -21.04 10.10
CA VAL A 225 8.13 -21.77 11.35
C VAL A 225 6.80 -21.47 12.03
N PHE A 226 6.28 -22.45 12.74
CA PHE A 226 5.15 -22.25 13.66
C PHE A 226 5.69 -21.98 15.07
N ASN A 227 5.63 -20.72 15.49
CA ASN A 227 6.03 -20.31 16.84
C ASN A 227 4.83 -20.40 17.79
N GLU A 228 4.64 -21.57 18.41
CA GLU A 228 3.48 -21.89 19.26
C GLU A 228 3.28 -20.87 20.39
N GLU A 229 4.34 -20.49 21.10
CA GLU A 229 4.26 -19.59 22.24
C GLU A 229 3.87 -18.15 21.80
N GLY A 230 4.38 -17.66 20.68
CA GLY A 230 3.98 -16.36 20.14
C GLY A 230 2.53 -16.35 19.69
N VAL A 231 2.08 -17.44 19.05
CA VAL A 231 0.69 -17.61 18.63
C VAL A 231 -0.25 -17.67 19.83
N LYS A 232 0.12 -18.40 20.89
CA LYS A 232 -0.67 -18.46 22.14
C LYS A 232 -0.81 -17.07 22.78
N ARG A 233 0.29 -16.31 22.91
CA ARG A 233 0.26 -14.95 23.46
C ARG A 233 -0.60 -14.02 22.62
N PHE A 234 -0.54 -14.13 21.31
CA PHE A 234 -1.39 -13.35 20.41
C PHE A 234 -2.88 -13.66 20.63
N PHE A 235 -3.28 -14.93 20.63
CA PHE A 235 -4.68 -15.29 20.87
C PHE A 235 -5.14 -14.95 22.29
N GLN A 236 -4.26 -15.07 23.29
CA GLN A 236 -4.58 -14.64 24.63
C GLN A 236 -4.83 -13.12 24.68
N PHE A 237 -3.99 -12.32 24.02
CA PHE A 237 -4.21 -10.88 23.92
C PHE A 237 -5.56 -10.55 23.25
N ILE A 238 -5.88 -11.19 22.12
CA ILE A 238 -7.15 -10.95 21.44
C ILE A 238 -8.34 -11.31 22.35
N TYR A 239 -8.25 -12.43 23.05
CA TYR A 239 -9.27 -12.83 24.02
C TYR A 239 -9.40 -11.82 25.16
N ASP A 240 -8.29 -11.43 25.76
CA ASP A 240 -8.28 -10.50 26.90
C ASP A 240 -8.76 -9.11 26.48
N ALA A 241 -8.36 -8.60 25.33
CA ALA A 241 -8.81 -7.31 24.82
C ALA A 241 -10.33 -7.22 24.69
N ALA A 242 -10.97 -8.30 24.26
CA ALA A 242 -12.42 -8.34 24.09
C ALA A 242 -13.19 -8.74 25.35
N ASN A 243 -12.67 -9.69 26.17
CA ASN A 243 -13.48 -10.35 27.22
C ASN A 243 -13.04 -10.00 28.65
N THR A 244 -11.76 -9.69 28.86
CA THR A 244 -11.23 -9.42 30.21
C THR A 244 -11.06 -7.92 30.43
N LEU A 245 -10.44 -7.23 29.49
CA LEU A 245 -10.21 -5.78 29.51
C LEU A 245 -11.37 -5.00 28.90
N GLU A 246 -12.12 -5.67 28.04
CA GLU A 246 -13.25 -5.10 27.29
C GLU A 246 -12.88 -3.80 26.53
N ILE A 247 -11.63 -3.70 26.07
CA ILE A 247 -11.13 -2.53 25.35
C ILE A 247 -11.49 -2.56 23.87
N THR A 248 -11.93 -3.71 23.35
CA THR A 248 -12.30 -3.92 21.94
C THR A 248 -13.76 -4.37 21.84
N PRO A 249 -14.55 -3.87 20.87
CA PRO A 249 -15.93 -4.32 20.68
C PRO A 249 -16.05 -5.83 20.45
N HIS A 250 -16.96 -6.51 21.15
CA HIS A 250 -17.21 -7.95 20.97
C HIS A 250 -17.70 -8.31 19.56
N ASP A 251 -18.42 -7.40 18.93
CA ASP A 251 -19.00 -7.58 17.60
C ASP A 251 -18.15 -6.99 16.47
N LEU A 252 -16.89 -6.64 16.76
CA LEU A 252 -16.00 -5.98 15.79
C LEU A 252 -15.87 -6.76 14.48
N SER A 253 -15.89 -8.09 14.53
CA SER A 253 -15.87 -8.94 13.34
C SER A 253 -17.13 -8.85 12.46
N GLN A 254 -18.22 -8.28 12.98
CA GLN A 254 -19.47 -8.02 12.26
C GLN A 254 -19.57 -6.58 11.75
N GLN A 255 -18.65 -5.71 12.20
CA GLN A 255 -18.60 -4.32 11.77
C GLN A 255 -18.04 -4.21 10.34
N GLY A 256 -18.58 -3.28 9.56
CA GLY A 256 -17.98 -2.92 8.27
C GLY A 256 -16.86 -1.90 8.40
N TRP A 257 -15.99 -1.80 7.41
CA TRP A 257 -14.91 -0.82 7.36
C TRP A 257 -15.37 0.63 7.63
N PRO A 258 -16.53 1.11 7.11
CA PRO A 258 -16.99 2.47 7.42
C PRO A 258 -17.19 2.73 8.91
N ALA A 259 -17.72 1.75 9.65
CA ALA A 259 -17.94 1.87 11.10
C ALA A 259 -16.61 1.88 11.87
N ILE A 260 -15.67 1.01 11.49
CA ILE A 260 -14.32 0.94 12.10
C ILE A 260 -13.57 2.25 11.87
N ASN A 261 -13.54 2.73 10.62
CA ASN A 261 -12.87 3.99 10.28
C ASN A 261 -13.49 5.17 11.04
N LYS A 262 -14.82 5.18 11.18
CA LYS A 262 -15.51 6.23 11.96
C LYS A 262 -15.11 6.19 13.43
N MET A 263 -15.10 5.02 14.07
CA MET A 263 -14.69 4.87 15.48
C MET A 263 -13.25 5.35 15.70
N ALA A 264 -12.36 5.07 14.74
CA ALA A 264 -10.96 5.50 14.79
C ALA A 264 -10.82 7.03 14.66
N GLY A 265 -11.66 7.66 13.83
CA GLY A 265 -11.55 9.09 13.51
C GLY A 265 -12.26 10.01 14.49
N ASP A 266 -13.39 9.61 15.06
CA ASP A 266 -14.22 10.45 15.93
C ASP A 266 -13.91 10.31 17.44
N GLY A 267 -12.93 9.48 17.81
CA GLY A 267 -12.57 9.24 19.20
C GLY A 267 -13.49 8.28 19.94
N THR A 268 -14.44 7.63 19.27
CA THR A 268 -15.21 6.51 19.85
C THR A 268 -14.26 5.39 20.28
N SER A 269 -13.21 5.13 19.50
CA SER A 269 -12.05 4.34 19.91
C SER A 269 -10.83 5.23 20.12
N PHE A 270 -10.08 5.00 21.21
CA PHE A 270 -8.83 5.70 21.45
C PHE A 270 -7.79 5.37 20.38
N ALA A 271 -7.62 4.09 20.09
CA ALA A 271 -6.61 3.63 19.16
C ALA A 271 -7.19 2.71 18.06
N TYR A 272 -6.47 2.68 16.94
CA TYR A 272 -6.72 1.81 15.81
C TYR A 272 -5.38 1.39 15.20
N TYR A 273 -5.13 0.11 15.01
CA TYR A 273 -3.97 -0.31 14.23
C TYR A 273 -4.35 -0.75 12.82
N GLY A 274 -3.60 -0.24 11.86
CA GLY A 274 -3.85 -0.46 10.45
C GLY A 274 -2.74 0.11 9.57
N PRO A 275 -2.84 -0.06 8.25
CA PRO A 275 -1.84 0.46 7.33
C PRO A 275 -1.83 1.99 7.33
N ILE A 276 -0.65 2.57 7.06
CA ILE A 276 -0.45 4.03 7.10
C ILE A 276 -1.36 4.80 6.14
N TYR A 277 -1.81 4.18 5.05
CA TYR A 277 -2.76 4.78 4.12
C TYR A 277 -4.21 4.83 4.65
N SER A 278 -4.52 4.16 5.78
CA SER A 278 -5.85 4.23 6.39
C SER A 278 -6.23 5.64 6.84
N SER A 279 -5.27 6.55 7.00
CA SER A 279 -5.52 7.95 7.34
C SER A 279 -6.56 8.61 6.44
N THR A 280 -6.50 8.36 5.13
CA THR A 280 -7.48 8.90 4.17
C THR A 280 -8.88 8.34 4.40
N TYR A 281 -9.01 7.04 4.66
CA TYR A 281 -10.31 6.42 4.92
C TYR A 281 -10.91 6.88 6.24
N VAL A 282 -10.07 6.98 7.27
CA VAL A 282 -10.48 7.42 8.59
C VAL A 282 -10.90 8.89 8.55
N ALA A 283 -10.14 9.76 7.87
CA ALA A 283 -10.49 11.15 7.68
C ALA A 283 -11.83 11.33 6.94
N ASN A 284 -12.01 10.59 5.84
CA ASN A 284 -13.26 10.62 5.06
C ASN A 284 -14.46 10.11 5.87
N ALA A 285 -14.28 9.11 6.74
CA ALA A 285 -15.36 8.58 7.56
C ALA A 285 -15.87 9.57 8.62
N VAL A 286 -15.08 10.59 8.93
CA VAL A 286 -15.44 11.69 9.85
C VAL A 286 -15.57 13.05 9.15
N GLU A 287 -15.62 13.03 7.82
CA GLU A 287 -15.81 14.22 6.96
C GLU A 287 -14.77 15.33 7.20
N LYS A 288 -13.51 14.93 7.49
CA LYS A 288 -12.38 15.84 7.68
C LYS A 288 -11.43 15.77 6.50
N ASP A 289 -10.86 16.90 6.14
CA ASP A 289 -9.70 16.92 5.26
C ASP A 289 -8.44 16.39 6.00
N PRO A 290 -7.41 15.93 5.27
CA PRO A 290 -6.22 15.34 5.89
C PRO A 290 -5.49 16.26 6.88
N GLN A 291 -5.55 17.58 6.68
CA GLN A 291 -4.86 18.51 7.56
C GLN A 291 -5.58 18.65 8.90
N THR A 292 -6.89 18.89 8.87
CA THR A 292 -7.70 18.99 10.10
C THR A 292 -7.83 17.63 10.80
N PHE A 293 -7.72 16.53 10.07
CA PHE A 293 -7.64 15.20 10.66
C PHE A 293 -6.37 15.01 11.50
N ALA A 294 -5.22 15.52 11.02
CA ALA A 294 -3.95 15.44 11.74
C ALA A 294 -3.92 16.27 13.04
N ASP A 295 -4.83 17.25 13.19
CA ASP A 295 -4.97 18.00 14.45
C ASP A 295 -5.51 17.13 15.59
N ASP A 296 -6.34 16.13 15.29
CA ASP A 296 -6.96 15.26 16.28
C ASP A 296 -6.33 13.87 16.36
N VAL A 297 -5.87 13.32 15.25
CA VAL A 297 -5.36 11.95 15.15
C VAL A 297 -3.90 11.95 14.75
N ALA A 298 -3.10 11.27 15.54
CA ALA A 298 -1.70 11.01 15.23
C ALA A 298 -1.47 9.49 15.06
N PHE A 299 -0.25 9.11 14.72
CA PHE A 299 0.13 7.71 14.67
C PHE A 299 1.49 7.48 15.34
N MET A 300 1.71 6.26 15.78
CA MET A 300 2.97 5.77 16.32
C MET A 300 3.29 4.39 15.72
N MET A 301 4.55 4.01 15.77
CA MET A 301 4.97 2.64 15.43
C MET A 301 4.50 1.67 16.51
N PHE A 302 4.53 0.37 16.21
CA PHE A 302 4.29 -0.65 17.23
C PHE A 302 5.38 -0.57 18.29
N PRO A 303 5.01 -0.45 19.58
CA PRO A 303 5.98 -0.36 20.67
C PRO A 303 6.78 -1.65 20.85
N VAL A 304 7.94 -1.55 21.46
CA VAL A 304 8.65 -2.70 22.03
C VAL A 304 7.83 -3.35 23.14
N SER A 305 8.12 -4.60 23.47
CA SER A 305 7.47 -5.33 24.55
C SER A 305 8.47 -6.15 25.36
N GLN A 306 8.05 -6.73 26.47
CA GLN A 306 8.86 -7.70 27.23
C GLN A 306 9.28 -8.93 26.39
N TYR A 307 8.63 -9.18 25.25
CA TYR A 307 8.90 -10.31 24.36
C TYR A 307 9.66 -9.92 23.08
N ASN A 308 9.75 -8.63 22.78
CA ASN A 308 10.43 -8.11 21.61
C ASN A 308 10.99 -6.71 21.91
N ASP A 309 12.30 -6.65 22.13
CA ASP A 309 13.04 -5.44 22.53
C ASP A 309 13.45 -4.55 21.36
N LYS A 310 13.09 -4.91 20.12
CA LYS A 310 13.42 -4.15 18.92
C LYS A 310 12.16 -3.66 18.24
N PRO A 311 12.12 -2.39 17.83
CA PRO A 311 11.06 -1.88 16.97
C PRO A 311 10.97 -2.73 15.70
N PHE A 312 9.77 -3.03 15.29
CA PHE A 312 9.51 -3.91 14.16
C PHE A 312 8.24 -3.47 13.43
N VAL A 313 8.24 -3.61 12.13
CA VAL A 313 7.07 -3.38 11.28
C VAL A 313 7.13 -4.28 10.06
N ILE A 314 5.99 -4.82 9.68
CA ILE A 314 5.83 -5.55 8.43
C ILE A 314 5.38 -4.56 7.36
N ALA A 315 6.20 -4.39 6.32
CA ALA A 315 5.77 -3.72 5.11
C ALA A 315 5.12 -4.75 4.17
N GLY A 316 4.03 -4.36 3.53
CA GLY A 316 3.36 -5.18 2.52
C GLY A 316 3.43 -4.47 1.17
N PRO A 317 4.54 -4.60 0.42
CA PRO A 317 4.73 -3.86 -0.82
C PRO A 317 3.63 -4.18 -1.83
N GLN A 318 3.17 -3.15 -2.54
CA GLN A 318 2.39 -3.30 -3.75
C GLN A 318 3.31 -3.13 -4.94
N GLY A 319 3.09 -3.92 -5.98
CA GLY A 319 3.96 -3.91 -7.16
C GLY A 319 3.18 -4.01 -8.45
N MET A 320 3.83 -3.56 -9.51
CA MET A 320 3.35 -3.68 -10.89
C MET A 320 4.27 -4.64 -11.65
N GLY A 321 3.66 -5.62 -12.32
CA GLY A 321 4.34 -6.53 -13.22
C GLY A 321 4.11 -6.14 -14.68
N ILE A 322 5.02 -6.58 -15.54
CA ILE A 322 4.92 -6.45 -16.99
C ILE A 322 4.60 -7.84 -17.56
N CYS A 323 3.66 -7.90 -18.48
CA CYS A 323 3.34 -9.15 -19.17
C CYS A 323 4.51 -9.61 -20.04
N SER A 324 4.95 -10.86 -19.89
CA SER A 324 6.04 -11.41 -20.71
C SER A 324 5.72 -11.47 -22.22
N SER A 325 4.44 -11.43 -22.59
CA SER A 325 3.98 -11.43 -23.99
C SER A 325 3.69 -10.02 -24.53
N THR A 326 3.99 -8.95 -23.77
CA THR A 326 3.87 -7.58 -24.32
C THR A 326 4.73 -7.39 -25.55
N LYS A 327 4.28 -6.55 -26.47
CA LYS A 327 5.05 -6.19 -27.67
C LYS A 327 6.06 -5.08 -27.40
N TYR A 328 6.00 -4.48 -26.20
CA TYR A 328 6.77 -3.30 -25.83
C TYR A 328 7.43 -3.50 -24.45
N PRO A 329 8.38 -4.44 -24.33
CA PRO A 329 9.00 -4.77 -23.04
C PRO A 329 9.93 -3.67 -22.52
N GLU A 330 10.34 -2.71 -23.38
CA GLU A 330 11.24 -1.59 -23.08
C GLU A 330 10.44 -0.42 -22.45
#